data_05ad2c482646efa39747413b25cb312a
#
_entry.id   05ad2c482646efa39747413b25cb312a
#
_cell.length_a   1.000
_cell.length_b   1.000
_cell.length_c   1.000
_cell.angle_alpha   90.00
_cell.angle_beta   90.00
_cell.angle_gamma   90.00
#
_symmetry.space_group_name_H-M   'P 1'
#
loop_
_entity.id
_entity.type
_entity.pdbx_description
1 polymer ?
#
loop_
_entity_poly.entity_id
_entity_poly.type
_entity_poly.pdbx_seq_one_letter_code
_entity_poly.pdbx_strand_id
1 'polypeptide(L)'
;FGQDREFISDAWGAVSGTFAVLFASIFIFGFGIPGVSAVFDATKLFTGELELGPQQLAELLFGMSFLLGPLIALGWLFKIFSVHRLRVQHSTDLLVFDSTFRGRSWRVKERRLSESLYLRYHKWTETDTDSDGNRTTTTHHEYEIHGHSDEEGEWKLDITSMVETFDDSKKMAREIAKAIGIEFRTE
;
A
#
# COMPACT_ATOMS: atom_id res chain seq x y z
N PHE A 1 28.36 6.42 -18.02
CA PHE A 1 26.94 6.79 -18.12
C PHE A 1 26.13 5.52 -17.92
N GLY A 2 25.30 5.46 -16.88
CA GLY A 2 24.39 4.34 -16.61
C GLY A 2 23.32 4.25 -17.71
N GLN A 3 22.84 3.03 -17.97
CA GLN A 3 21.68 2.83 -18.85
C GLN A 3 20.41 3.05 -18.05
N ASP A 4 19.42 3.67 -18.68
CA ASP A 4 18.06 3.77 -18.13
C ASP A 4 17.52 2.37 -17.88
N ARG A 5 16.91 2.17 -16.70
CA ARG A 5 16.35 0.87 -16.29
C ARG A 5 14.98 1.06 -15.67
N GLU A 6 14.16 0.04 -15.85
CA GLU A 6 12.84 -0.06 -15.23
C GLU A 6 12.76 -1.37 -14.45
N PHE A 7 12.31 -1.28 -13.20
CA PHE A 7 11.99 -2.41 -12.34
C PHE A 7 10.49 -2.39 -12.10
N ILE A 8 9.84 -3.52 -12.33
CA ILE A 8 8.39 -3.67 -12.19
C ILE A 8 8.14 -4.77 -11.19
N SER A 9 7.29 -4.52 -10.19
CA SER A 9 6.89 -5.56 -9.25
C SER A 9 6.14 -6.67 -9.98
N ASP A 10 6.42 -7.92 -9.61
CA ASP A 10 5.59 -9.01 -10.07
C ASP A 10 4.18 -8.84 -9.51
N ALA A 11 3.18 -8.99 -10.38
CA ALA A 11 1.81 -9.05 -9.92
C ALA A 11 1.68 -10.25 -8.97
N TRP A 12 1.07 -10.04 -7.82
CA TRP A 12 0.76 -11.12 -6.87
C TRP A 12 0.18 -12.32 -7.63
N GLY A 13 0.76 -13.49 -7.41
CA GLY A 13 0.39 -14.69 -8.13
C GLY A 13 -1.12 -14.94 -8.06
N ALA A 14 -1.68 -15.54 -9.10
CA ALA A 14 -3.13 -15.73 -9.31
C ALA A 14 -3.87 -16.31 -8.08
N VAL A 15 -3.20 -17.11 -7.26
CA VAL A 15 -3.77 -17.75 -6.05
C VAL A 15 -4.05 -16.72 -4.95
N SER A 16 -3.09 -15.84 -4.66
CA SER A 16 -3.29 -14.80 -3.64
C SER A 16 -4.31 -13.75 -4.08
N GLY A 17 -4.35 -13.43 -5.38
CA GLY A 17 -5.35 -12.56 -5.96
C GLY A 17 -6.77 -13.12 -5.83
N THR A 18 -6.95 -14.42 -6.06
CA THR A 18 -8.26 -15.09 -5.92
C THR A 18 -8.74 -15.07 -4.47
N PHE A 19 -7.88 -15.37 -3.49
CA PHE A 19 -8.22 -15.26 -2.07
C PHE A 19 -8.58 -13.85 -1.66
N ALA A 20 -7.82 -12.84 -2.13
CA ALA A 20 -8.10 -11.44 -1.86
C ALA A 20 -9.48 -11.01 -2.40
N VAL A 21 -9.83 -11.44 -3.61
CA VAL A 21 -11.13 -11.14 -4.22
C VAL A 21 -12.26 -11.82 -3.45
N LEU A 22 -12.12 -13.11 -3.09
CA LEU A 22 -13.12 -13.83 -2.31
C LEU A 22 -13.34 -13.19 -0.94
N PHE A 23 -12.26 -12.87 -0.23
CA PHE A 23 -12.31 -12.21 1.07
C PHE A 23 -13.00 -10.84 0.98
N ALA A 24 -12.58 -10.00 0.03
CA ALA A 24 -13.19 -8.69 -0.18
C ALA A 24 -14.66 -8.80 -0.58
N SER A 25 -15.04 -9.83 -1.35
CA SER A 25 -16.44 -10.07 -1.72
C SER A 25 -17.31 -10.33 -0.50
N ILE A 26 -16.84 -11.10 0.47
CA ILE A 26 -17.55 -11.33 1.74
C ILE A 26 -17.80 -9.99 2.45
N PHE A 27 -16.80 -9.11 2.52
CA PHE A 27 -16.96 -7.79 3.14
C PHE A 27 -17.90 -6.87 2.35
N ILE A 28 -17.77 -6.85 1.02
CA ILE A 28 -18.62 -6.00 0.16
C ILE A 28 -20.08 -6.44 0.23
N PHE A 29 -20.35 -7.72 0.10
CA PHE A 29 -21.73 -8.22 0.10
C PHE A 29 -22.29 -8.41 1.52
N GLY A 30 -21.48 -8.90 2.47
CA GLY A 30 -21.93 -9.14 3.84
C GLY A 30 -22.20 -7.87 4.64
N PHE A 31 -21.38 -6.85 4.44
CA PHE A 31 -21.49 -5.58 5.17
C PHE A 31 -22.01 -4.43 4.30
N GLY A 32 -21.79 -4.46 2.99
CA GLY A 32 -22.22 -3.40 2.09
C GLY A 32 -23.74 -3.29 1.96
N ILE A 33 -24.46 -4.42 1.92
CA ILE A 33 -25.92 -4.40 1.77
C ILE A 33 -26.60 -3.73 2.97
N PRO A 34 -26.31 -4.10 4.24
CA PRO A 34 -26.86 -3.39 5.39
C PRO A 34 -26.48 -1.90 5.43
N GLY A 35 -25.25 -1.56 5.05
CA GLY A 35 -24.78 -0.18 5.00
C GLY A 35 -25.54 0.66 3.96
N VAL A 36 -25.77 0.11 2.77
CA VAL A 36 -26.56 0.77 1.72
C VAL A 36 -28.01 0.97 2.16
N SER A 37 -28.62 -0.03 2.81
CA SER A 37 -29.96 0.09 3.39
C SER A 37 -30.03 1.25 4.38
N ALA A 38 -29.05 1.37 5.27
CA ALA A 38 -28.98 2.47 6.23
C ALA A 38 -28.88 3.86 5.55
N VAL A 39 -28.18 3.96 4.42
CA VAL A 39 -28.13 5.21 3.63
C VAL A 39 -29.50 5.54 3.05
N PHE A 40 -30.23 4.55 2.54
CA PHE A 40 -31.62 4.79 2.07
C PHE A 40 -32.55 5.23 3.20
N ASP A 41 -32.41 4.67 4.39
CA ASP A 41 -33.20 5.11 5.55
C ASP A 41 -32.79 6.52 6.01
N ALA A 42 -31.49 6.87 5.91
CA ALA A 42 -31.03 8.24 6.12
C ALA A 42 -31.66 9.25 5.13
N THR A 43 -31.81 8.88 3.86
CA THR A 43 -32.46 9.77 2.87
C THR A 43 -33.92 10.01 3.20
N LYS A 44 -34.66 9.01 3.70
CA LYS A 44 -36.03 9.17 4.16
C LYS A 44 -36.17 10.11 5.35
N LEU A 45 -35.16 10.14 6.23
CA LEU A 45 -35.09 11.13 7.32
C LEU A 45 -34.97 12.56 6.78
N PHE A 46 -34.12 12.78 5.76
CA PHE A 46 -33.97 14.09 5.14
C PHE A 46 -35.20 14.53 4.34
N THR A 47 -35.97 13.60 3.81
CA THR A 47 -37.23 13.89 3.11
C THR A 47 -38.43 14.07 4.05
N GLY A 48 -38.25 13.86 5.35
CA GLY A 48 -39.31 13.98 6.35
C GLY A 48 -40.29 12.78 6.36
N GLU A 49 -39.95 11.70 5.68
CA GLU A 49 -40.75 10.46 5.64
C GLU A 49 -40.57 9.58 6.89
N LEU A 50 -39.52 9.87 7.68
CA LEU A 50 -39.19 9.16 8.90
C LEU A 50 -38.93 10.17 10.04
N GLU A 51 -39.54 9.95 11.21
CA GLU A 51 -39.28 10.77 12.40
C GLU A 51 -38.00 10.32 13.11
N LEU A 52 -37.16 11.27 13.50
CA LEU A 52 -35.91 11.04 14.22
C LEU A 52 -36.19 10.73 15.70
N GLY A 53 -36.32 9.45 16.04
CA GLY A 53 -36.23 9.00 17.43
C GLY A 53 -34.82 8.53 17.80
N PRO A 54 -34.48 8.42 19.10
CA PRO A 54 -33.15 7.96 19.53
C PRO A 54 -32.81 6.54 19.03
N GLN A 55 -33.81 5.70 18.89
CA GLN A 55 -33.62 4.32 18.40
C GLN A 55 -33.31 4.30 16.91
N GLN A 56 -34.04 5.08 16.10
CA GLN A 56 -33.77 5.20 14.65
C GLN A 56 -32.39 5.79 14.38
N LEU A 57 -31.96 6.78 15.19
CA LEU A 57 -30.62 7.34 15.08
C LEU A 57 -29.54 6.27 15.37
N ALA A 58 -29.73 5.46 16.40
CA ALA A 58 -28.79 4.38 16.76
C ALA A 58 -28.70 3.32 15.64
N GLU A 59 -29.85 2.90 15.08
CA GLU A 59 -29.91 1.94 13.97
C GLU A 59 -29.24 2.50 12.72
N LEU A 60 -29.44 3.78 12.42
CA LEU A 60 -28.81 4.45 11.30
C LEU A 60 -27.28 4.50 11.45
N LEU A 61 -26.78 4.96 12.60
CA LEU A 61 -25.35 5.03 12.89
C LEU A 61 -24.68 3.65 12.84
N PHE A 62 -25.37 2.64 13.39
CA PHE A 62 -24.94 1.25 13.33
C PHE A 62 -24.88 0.76 11.88
N GLY A 63 -25.95 0.93 11.10
CA GLY A 63 -26.00 0.57 9.69
C GLY A 63 -24.92 1.28 8.85
N MET A 64 -24.71 2.58 9.06
CA MET A 64 -23.64 3.31 8.37
C MET A 64 -22.24 2.78 8.69
N SER A 65 -22.01 2.26 9.90
CA SER A 65 -20.71 1.66 10.26
C SER A 65 -20.35 0.46 9.40
N PHE A 66 -21.35 -0.27 8.87
CA PHE A 66 -21.13 -1.37 7.94
C PHE A 66 -20.57 -0.95 6.57
N LEU A 67 -20.65 0.32 6.21
CA LEU A 67 -20.00 0.83 4.98
C LEU A 67 -18.49 0.93 5.12
N LEU A 68 -17.96 1.03 6.34
CA LEU A 68 -16.50 1.12 6.57
C LEU A 68 -15.80 -0.18 6.15
N GLY A 69 -16.39 -1.34 6.39
CA GLY A 69 -15.83 -2.62 5.99
C GLY A 69 -15.55 -2.73 4.47
N PRO A 70 -16.56 -2.52 3.61
CA PRO A 70 -16.36 -2.48 2.16
C PRO A 70 -15.34 -1.44 1.70
N LEU A 71 -15.33 -0.23 2.29
CA LEU A 71 -14.36 0.81 1.93
C LEU A 71 -12.92 0.40 2.27
N ILE A 72 -12.71 -0.20 3.44
CA ILE A 72 -11.41 -0.74 3.85
C ILE A 72 -11.00 -1.88 2.91
N ALA A 73 -11.92 -2.81 2.61
CA ALA A 73 -11.68 -3.92 1.70
C ALA A 73 -11.32 -3.45 0.29
N LEU A 74 -12.01 -2.44 -0.24
CA LEU A 74 -11.68 -1.83 -1.53
C LEU A 74 -10.29 -1.18 -1.50
N GLY A 75 -9.96 -0.41 -0.46
CA GLY A 75 -8.64 0.18 -0.30
C GLY A 75 -7.53 -0.87 -0.26
N TRP A 76 -7.78 -1.99 0.43
CA TRP A 76 -6.86 -3.13 0.48
C TRP A 76 -6.69 -3.81 -0.88
N LEU A 77 -7.80 -4.03 -1.63
CA LEU A 77 -7.73 -4.55 -2.99
C LEU A 77 -6.93 -3.63 -3.92
N PHE A 78 -7.14 -2.31 -3.83
CA PHE A 78 -6.33 -1.36 -4.59
C PHE A 78 -4.84 -1.53 -4.31
N LYS A 79 -4.45 -1.71 -3.05
CA LYS A 79 -3.06 -1.90 -2.66
C LYS A 79 -2.49 -3.22 -3.22
N ILE A 80 -3.24 -4.32 -3.14
CA ILE A 80 -2.81 -5.65 -3.60
C ILE A 80 -2.65 -5.71 -5.13
N PHE A 81 -3.58 -5.12 -5.87
CA PHE A 81 -3.55 -5.16 -7.34
C PHE A 81 -2.77 -4.00 -7.97
N SER A 82 -2.13 -3.17 -7.16
CA SER A 82 -1.23 -2.14 -7.67
C SER A 82 0.10 -2.74 -8.10
N VAL A 83 0.50 -2.39 -9.30
CA VAL A 83 1.85 -2.68 -9.80
C VAL A 83 2.74 -1.50 -9.44
N HIS A 84 3.86 -1.79 -8.81
CA HIS A 84 4.86 -0.79 -8.46
C HIS A 84 5.97 -0.79 -9.51
N ARG A 85 6.40 0.39 -9.91
CA ARG A 85 7.46 0.59 -10.89
C ARG A 85 8.50 1.55 -10.35
N LEU A 86 9.76 1.18 -10.50
CA LEU A 86 10.89 2.07 -10.22
C LEU A 86 11.65 2.28 -11.52
N ARG A 87 11.66 3.52 -12.00
CA ARG A 87 12.39 3.92 -13.20
C ARG A 87 13.63 4.70 -12.78
N VAL A 88 14.77 4.21 -13.21
CA VAL A 88 16.08 4.83 -13.03
C VAL A 88 16.47 5.43 -14.36
N GLN A 89 16.42 6.75 -14.49
CA GLN A 89 16.64 7.49 -15.72
C GLN A 89 17.91 8.33 -15.61
N HIS A 90 19.03 7.76 -16.03
CA HIS A 90 20.33 8.46 -16.02
C HIS A 90 20.36 9.61 -17.04
N SER A 91 19.62 9.51 -18.13
CA SER A 91 19.52 10.53 -19.17
C SER A 91 18.93 11.85 -18.69
N THR A 92 18.01 11.78 -17.73
CA THR A 92 17.28 12.94 -17.18
C THR A 92 17.58 13.20 -15.71
N ASP A 93 18.50 12.45 -15.10
CA ASP A 93 18.81 12.49 -13.65
C ASP A 93 17.58 12.29 -12.77
N LEU A 94 16.68 11.35 -13.17
CA LEU A 94 15.43 11.12 -12.44
C LEU A 94 15.32 9.69 -11.92
N LEU A 95 14.87 9.60 -10.67
CA LEU A 95 14.40 8.39 -10.01
C LEU A 95 12.88 8.54 -9.81
N VAL A 96 12.10 7.72 -10.52
CA VAL A 96 10.64 7.80 -10.48
C VAL A 96 10.07 6.50 -9.93
N PHE A 97 9.39 6.60 -8.79
CA PHE A 97 8.63 5.49 -8.21
C PHE A 97 7.15 5.75 -8.39
N ASP A 98 6.49 4.89 -9.14
CA ASP A 98 5.06 4.98 -9.38
C ASP A 98 4.32 3.70 -8.98
N SER A 99 3.09 3.87 -8.54
CA SER A 99 2.15 2.79 -8.27
C SER A 99 0.98 2.93 -9.23
N THR A 100 0.76 1.89 -10.03
CA THR A 100 -0.28 1.88 -11.05
C THR A 100 -1.34 0.83 -10.75
N PHE A 101 -2.60 1.20 -10.96
CA PHE A 101 -3.72 0.29 -10.92
C PHE A 101 -4.48 0.40 -12.24
N ARG A 102 -4.64 -0.71 -12.95
CA ARG A 102 -5.26 -0.76 -14.28
C ARG A 102 -4.71 0.30 -15.27
N GLY A 103 -3.38 0.50 -15.23
CA GLY A 103 -2.70 1.43 -16.13
C GLY A 103 -2.80 2.92 -15.76
N ARG A 104 -3.47 3.26 -14.66
CA ARG A 104 -3.49 4.64 -14.11
C ARG A 104 -2.58 4.75 -12.92
N SER A 105 -1.61 5.66 -12.97
CA SER A 105 -0.76 5.99 -11.82
C SER A 105 -1.58 6.74 -10.78
N TRP A 106 -1.54 6.27 -9.53
CA TRP A 106 -2.25 6.90 -8.40
C TRP A 106 -1.30 7.44 -7.33
N ARG A 107 -0.03 7.01 -7.38
CA ARG A 107 1.02 7.51 -6.51
C ARG A 107 2.30 7.62 -7.32
N VAL A 108 2.82 8.82 -7.45
CA VAL A 108 4.08 9.10 -8.15
C VAL A 108 4.98 9.85 -7.18
N LYS A 109 6.19 9.37 -7.02
CA LYS A 109 7.26 10.06 -6.30
C LYS A 109 8.45 10.21 -7.24
N GLU A 110 8.93 11.43 -7.37
CA GLU A 110 10.07 11.77 -8.21
C GLU A 110 11.18 12.34 -7.33
N ARG A 111 12.42 11.90 -7.58
CA ARG A 111 13.63 12.38 -6.92
C ARG A 111 14.74 12.48 -7.94
N ARG A 112 15.73 13.33 -7.70
CA ARG A 112 16.93 13.35 -8.52
C ARG A 112 17.81 12.15 -8.20
N LEU A 113 18.29 11.50 -9.25
CA LEU A 113 19.14 10.33 -9.11
C LEU A 113 20.48 10.69 -8.44
N SER A 114 21.04 11.84 -8.79
CA SER A 114 22.28 12.40 -8.23
C SER A 114 22.21 12.71 -6.73
N GLU A 115 21.01 12.88 -6.17
CA GLU A 115 20.78 13.11 -4.74
C GLU A 115 20.70 11.81 -3.93
N SER A 116 20.64 10.65 -4.59
CA SER A 116 20.55 9.35 -3.91
C SER A 116 21.90 8.96 -3.30
N LEU A 117 21.91 8.56 -2.03
CA LEU A 117 23.13 8.25 -1.28
C LEU A 117 23.35 6.76 -1.07
N TYR A 118 22.34 6.05 -0.58
CA TYR A 118 22.40 4.61 -0.31
C TYR A 118 21.01 3.98 -0.31
N LEU A 119 20.97 2.67 -0.52
CA LEU A 119 19.79 1.85 -0.29
C LEU A 119 19.97 1.06 0.99
N ARG A 120 19.08 1.28 1.97
CA ARG A 120 19.07 0.62 3.26
C ARG A 120 18.13 -0.59 3.23
N TYR A 121 18.59 -1.70 3.75
CA TYR A 121 17.76 -2.80 4.17
C TYR A 121 17.78 -2.87 5.69
N HIS A 122 16.62 -2.78 6.30
CA HIS A 122 16.43 -2.93 7.74
C HIS A 122 15.51 -4.11 8.02
N LYS A 123 15.91 -4.93 9.01
CA LYS A 123 15.13 -6.08 9.47
C LYS A 123 14.89 -5.96 10.95
N TRP A 124 13.63 -6.00 11.36
CA TRP A 124 13.25 -5.99 12.76
C TRP A 124 12.15 -7.00 13.05
N THR A 125 12.05 -7.40 14.30
CA THR A 125 11.07 -8.38 14.75
C THR A 125 10.19 -7.75 15.81
N GLU A 126 8.89 -7.93 15.65
CA GLU A 126 7.89 -7.57 16.64
C GLU A 126 7.32 -8.84 17.25
N THR A 127 7.25 -8.86 18.59
CA THR A 127 6.65 -9.98 19.32
C THR A 127 5.42 -9.48 20.04
N ASP A 128 4.28 -9.99 19.64
CA ASP A 128 2.99 -9.73 20.28
C ASP A 128 2.59 -10.91 21.18
N THR A 129 1.93 -10.61 22.29
CA THR A 129 1.45 -11.63 23.22
C THR A 129 -0.05 -11.42 23.38
N ASP A 130 -0.83 -12.42 23.00
CA ASP A 130 -2.28 -12.39 23.15
C ASP A 130 -2.73 -12.53 24.62
N SER A 131 -4.03 -12.36 24.86
CA SER A 131 -4.63 -12.46 26.19
C SER A 131 -4.46 -13.86 26.83
N ASP A 132 -4.21 -14.89 26.03
CA ASP A 132 -4.04 -16.27 26.43
C ASP A 132 -2.56 -16.64 26.68
N GLY A 133 -1.65 -15.66 26.50
CA GLY A 133 -0.22 -15.80 26.72
C GLY A 133 0.55 -16.41 25.55
N ASN A 134 -0.09 -16.61 24.38
CA ASN A 134 0.60 -17.09 23.18
C ASN A 134 1.42 -15.95 22.57
N ARG A 135 2.66 -16.24 22.20
CA ARG A 135 3.55 -15.28 21.57
C ARG A 135 3.62 -15.49 20.07
N THR A 136 3.31 -14.42 19.32
CA THR A 136 3.47 -14.39 17.88
C THR A 136 4.61 -13.45 17.54
N THR A 137 5.61 -13.96 16.81
CA THR A 137 6.75 -13.13 16.37
C THR A 137 6.61 -12.87 14.87
N THR A 138 6.49 -11.61 14.52
CA THR A 138 6.42 -11.15 13.11
C THR A 138 7.74 -10.51 12.74
N THR A 139 8.31 -10.91 11.61
CA THR A 139 9.52 -10.31 11.07
C THR A 139 9.14 -9.33 9.98
N HIS A 140 9.62 -8.11 10.10
CA HIS A 140 9.43 -7.05 9.14
C HIS A 140 10.72 -6.80 8.35
N HIS A 141 10.56 -6.53 7.08
CA HIS A 141 11.63 -6.19 6.14
C HIS A 141 11.31 -4.83 5.55
N GLU A 142 12.29 -3.95 5.52
CA GLU A 142 12.12 -2.60 4.98
C GLU A 142 13.27 -2.27 4.02
N TYR A 143 12.93 -1.72 2.86
CA TYR A 143 13.87 -1.33 1.83
C TYR A 143 13.60 0.13 1.47
N GLU A 144 14.56 0.99 1.79
CA GLU A 144 14.45 2.44 1.57
C GLU A 144 15.66 2.97 0.78
N ILE A 145 15.41 3.82 -0.20
CA ILE A 145 16.44 4.63 -0.83
C ILE A 145 16.51 5.93 -0.04
N HIS A 146 17.69 6.24 0.48
CA HIS A 146 17.97 7.47 1.19
C HIS A 146 18.73 8.44 0.28
N GLY A 147 18.41 9.72 0.39
CA GLY A 147 19.08 10.76 -0.35
C GLY A 147 19.06 12.08 0.41
N HIS A 148 19.75 13.06 -0.18
CA HIS A 148 19.82 14.41 0.35
C HIS A 148 19.67 15.42 -0.79
N SER A 149 18.80 16.38 -0.60
CA SER A 149 18.58 17.50 -1.50
C SER A 149 18.92 18.81 -0.79
N ASP A 150 19.52 19.74 -1.51
CA ASP A 150 19.84 21.07 -0.96
C ASP A 150 18.56 21.86 -0.59
N GLU A 151 17.44 21.56 -1.24
CA GLU A 151 16.15 22.25 -1.03
C GLU A 151 15.31 21.64 0.08
N GLU A 152 15.20 20.30 0.11
CA GLU A 152 14.30 19.56 1.00
C GLU A 152 15.03 18.93 2.19
N GLY A 153 16.37 18.86 2.16
CA GLY A 153 17.19 18.15 3.14
C GLY A 153 17.20 16.63 2.90
N GLU A 154 17.26 15.85 3.98
CA GLU A 154 17.23 14.39 3.89
C GLU A 154 15.84 13.89 3.46
N TRP A 155 15.83 12.97 2.50
CA TRP A 155 14.61 12.32 2.05
C TRP A 155 14.78 10.80 2.00
N LYS A 156 13.64 10.10 2.04
CA LYS A 156 13.59 8.65 1.88
C LYS A 156 12.45 8.21 0.97
N LEU A 157 12.74 7.20 0.18
CA LEU A 157 11.81 6.56 -0.72
C LEU A 157 11.67 5.08 -0.35
N ASP A 158 10.54 4.73 0.25
CA ASP A 158 10.20 3.35 0.57
C ASP A 158 9.83 2.59 -0.70
N ILE A 159 10.57 1.51 -0.98
CA ILE A 159 10.38 0.59 -2.11
C ILE A 159 10.06 -0.84 -1.65
N THR A 160 9.80 -1.04 -0.37
CA THR A 160 9.56 -2.35 0.26
C THR A 160 8.48 -3.13 -0.47
N SER A 161 7.34 -2.49 -0.73
CA SER A 161 6.20 -3.12 -1.40
C SER A 161 6.50 -3.64 -2.81
N MET A 162 7.48 -3.05 -3.50
CA MET A 162 7.94 -3.51 -4.80
C MET A 162 8.95 -4.66 -4.65
N VAL A 163 9.93 -4.49 -3.78
CA VAL A 163 11.05 -5.44 -3.62
C VAL A 163 10.58 -6.77 -3.05
N GLU A 164 9.61 -6.77 -2.14
CA GLU A 164 9.05 -7.98 -1.53
C GLU A 164 8.24 -8.87 -2.49
N THR A 165 7.89 -8.36 -3.68
CA THR A 165 7.22 -9.19 -4.69
C THR A 165 8.16 -10.16 -5.41
N PHE A 166 9.47 -9.99 -5.26
CA PHE A 166 10.46 -10.84 -5.91
C PHE A 166 10.91 -11.97 -4.98
N ASP A 167 11.17 -13.16 -5.53
CA ASP A 167 11.59 -14.35 -4.78
C ASP A 167 12.86 -14.10 -3.95
N ASP A 168 13.81 -13.32 -4.47
CA ASP A 168 15.02 -12.87 -3.76
C ASP A 168 15.02 -11.34 -3.64
N SER A 169 14.30 -10.83 -2.65
CA SER A 169 14.16 -9.40 -2.36
C SER A 169 15.52 -8.72 -2.16
N LYS A 170 16.47 -9.36 -1.47
CA LYS A 170 17.80 -8.78 -1.24
C LYS A 170 18.63 -8.67 -2.51
N LYS A 171 18.53 -9.66 -3.39
CA LYS A 171 19.20 -9.62 -4.69
C LYS A 171 18.63 -8.48 -5.54
N MET A 172 17.31 -8.37 -5.58
CA MET A 172 16.64 -7.28 -6.30
C MET A 172 17.05 -5.91 -5.77
N ALA A 173 17.09 -5.72 -4.45
CA ALA A 173 17.53 -4.47 -3.84
C ALA A 173 18.98 -4.11 -4.20
N ARG A 174 19.89 -5.11 -4.25
CA ARG A 174 21.27 -4.90 -4.72
C ARG A 174 21.34 -4.51 -6.20
N GLU A 175 20.51 -5.11 -7.05
CA GLU A 175 20.43 -4.76 -8.47
C GLU A 175 19.91 -3.33 -8.67
N ILE A 176 18.92 -2.92 -7.88
CA ILE A 176 18.42 -1.54 -7.86
C ILE A 176 19.53 -0.58 -7.42
N ALA A 177 20.21 -0.85 -6.28
CA ALA A 177 21.29 -0.01 -5.79
C ALA A 177 22.41 0.13 -6.84
N LYS A 178 22.77 -0.97 -7.51
CA LYS A 178 23.74 -0.98 -8.61
C LYS A 178 23.25 -0.16 -9.81
N ALA A 179 21.98 -0.24 -10.15
CA ALA A 179 21.42 0.53 -11.26
C ALA A 179 21.41 2.02 -11.00
N ILE A 180 21.16 2.43 -9.75
CA ILE A 180 21.22 3.83 -9.31
C ILE A 180 22.68 4.31 -9.18
N GLY A 181 23.61 3.40 -8.87
CA GLY A 181 25.02 3.73 -8.62
C GLY A 181 25.32 4.06 -7.16
N ILE A 182 24.50 3.55 -6.22
CA ILE A 182 24.62 3.80 -4.78
C ILE A 182 24.99 2.53 -4.01
N GLU A 183 25.41 2.72 -2.75
CA GLU A 183 25.74 1.62 -1.84
C GLU A 183 24.47 0.90 -1.33
N PHE A 184 24.53 -0.42 -1.19
CA PHE A 184 23.53 -1.21 -0.48
C PHE A 184 23.99 -1.49 0.96
N ARG A 185 23.24 -0.99 1.95
CA ARG A 185 23.52 -1.13 3.38
C ARG A 185 22.55 -2.08 4.05
N THR A 186 23.07 -2.86 4.99
CA THR A 186 22.29 -3.77 5.83
C THR A 186 22.42 -3.35 7.29
N GLU A 187 21.31 -3.10 7.96
CA GLU A 187 21.23 -2.76 9.38
C GLU A 187 20.33 -3.74 10.13
#